data_5ea17d29db93cb0e6a9f6fecf23c75da
#
_entry.id   5ea17d29db93cb0e6a9f6fecf23c75da
#
_cell.length_a   1.000
_cell.length_b   1.000
_cell.length_c   1.000
_cell.angle_alpha   90.00
_cell.angle_beta   90.00
_cell.angle_gamma   90.00
#
_symmetry.space_group_name_H-M   'P 1'
#
loop_
_entity.id
_entity.type
_entity.pdbx_description
1 polymer ?
#
loop_
_entity_poly.entity_id
_entity_poly.type
_entity_poly.pdbx_seq_one_letter_code
_entity_poly.pdbx_strand_id
1 'polypeptide(L)'
;SGYKKDGSKNRLREQDIEKIVRYFNGKILEDGYSRFVTYDSILKENDGNLNIPRYIPKIDDTLPQNIAAHLNGGIPKTDINSLEKLWTVAPELKSVLFSALDAEHSSYKLAVASDDIEETIYQGAAIVAEKDKELVVTFSSWRDEVQEILLNINPDTSPKVLIRGISGKVLAAYHDSRLLDKYDVYDCLLNYWNEKLQDDVYAIKVSGYEAGREIDYEYAKKKAKDENGETVSVDDKSKVKSFDGALIPRTIVERTYFTDECAAIIALEEQCGHIESELDEMREEESGDEGLLLEVLNEAGDSIPKANLTKRIKELDAKKTSEEADALAQIAALFTAGKTDAIVAMLKQTPTLTAYELQNNKGAFIKSKIAAALKDAQANAVLPKIYADEYAALIAYQDKLSLLDDANKKLKALHKELDDKVEKKYGELTVDEIKHLLFDEKWMVRLSGDIGRQVDQVLNTLASKALLIAKRYEQTLKEIEEKTSASKTAVKAALERMGYKW
;
A
#
# COMPACT_ATOMS: atom_id res chain seq x y z
N SER A 1 -31.00 -10.48 11.57
CA SER A 1 -30.28 -9.22 11.64
C SER A 1 -28.83 -9.48 11.99
N GLY A 2 -27.93 -8.77 11.32
CA GLY A 2 -26.51 -8.79 11.61
C GLY A 2 -26.17 -8.03 12.89
N TYR A 3 -24.94 -8.12 13.33
CA TYR A 3 -24.41 -7.33 14.44
C TYR A 3 -22.90 -7.13 14.29
N LYS A 4 -22.41 -6.10 14.95
CA LYS A 4 -20.99 -5.79 15.11
C LYS A 4 -20.61 -6.04 16.56
N LYS A 5 -19.46 -6.67 16.82
CA LYS A 5 -18.95 -6.80 18.18
C LYS A 5 -18.42 -5.47 18.66
N ASP A 6 -18.84 -5.04 19.84
CA ASP A 6 -18.37 -3.87 20.55
C ASP A 6 -17.95 -4.30 21.97
N GLY A 7 -16.69 -4.68 22.11
CA GLY A 7 -16.16 -5.36 23.28
C GLY A 7 -16.84 -6.72 23.51
N SER A 8 -17.45 -6.88 24.70
CA SER A 8 -18.22 -8.10 25.06
C SER A 8 -19.66 -8.10 24.57
N LYS A 9 -20.14 -7.00 23.96
CA LYS A 9 -21.54 -6.83 23.56
C LYS A 9 -21.69 -6.89 22.03
N ASN A 10 -22.87 -7.28 21.58
CA ASN A 10 -23.27 -7.18 20.19
C ASN A 10 -24.04 -5.88 19.99
N ARG A 11 -23.64 -5.09 18.99
CA ARG A 11 -24.32 -3.85 18.60
C ARG A 11 -24.90 -4.04 17.20
N LEU A 12 -26.15 -3.61 16.99
CA LEU A 12 -26.74 -3.54 15.65
C LEU A 12 -26.00 -2.50 14.82
N ARG A 13 -25.78 -2.79 13.54
CA ARG A 13 -25.26 -1.83 12.56
C ARG A 13 -26.38 -0.90 12.13
N GLU A 14 -26.06 0.25 11.56
CA GLU A 14 -27.06 1.21 11.08
C GLU A 14 -27.97 0.60 10.01
N GLN A 15 -27.43 -0.20 9.10
CA GLN A 15 -28.18 -0.96 8.11
C GLN A 15 -29.19 -1.93 8.73
N ASP A 16 -28.83 -2.61 9.84
CA ASP A 16 -29.72 -3.54 10.52
C ASP A 16 -30.88 -2.79 11.19
N ILE A 17 -30.59 -1.65 11.80
CA ILE A 17 -31.60 -0.79 12.43
C ILE A 17 -32.58 -0.27 11.38
N GLU A 18 -32.10 0.28 10.27
CA GLU A 18 -32.94 0.77 9.18
C GLU A 18 -33.79 -0.34 8.56
N LYS A 19 -33.19 -1.51 8.30
CA LYS A 19 -33.93 -2.67 7.79
C LYS A 19 -35.03 -3.09 8.74
N ILE A 20 -34.76 -3.22 10.04
CA ILE A 20 -35.76 -3.56 11.06
C ILE A 20 -36.89 -2.54 11.09
N VAL A 21 -36.57 -1.24 11.15
CA VAL A 21 -37.56 -0.15 11.20
C VAL A 21 -38.45 -0.13 9.96
N ARG A 22 -37.84 -0.28 8.78
CA ARG A 22 -38.56 -0.28 7.49
C ARG A 22 -39.49 -1.50 7.37
N TYR A 23 -39.03 -2.69 7.77
CA TYR A 23 -39.80 -3.91 7.74
C TYR A 23 -40.99 -3.86 8.73
N PHE A 24 -40.73 -3.32 9.92
CA PHE A 24 -41.79 -3.16 10.92
C PHE A 24 -42.86 -2.17 10.47
N ASN A 25 -42.45 -0.96 10.02
CA ASN A 25 -43.39 0.08 9.59
C ASN A 25 -44.14 -0.29 8.30
N GLY A 26 -43.44 -0.91 7.36
CA GLY A 26 -44.00 -1.34 6.06
C GLY A 26 -44.75 -2.67 6.12
N LYS A 27 -44.73 -3.37 7.26
CA LYS A 27 -45.28 -4.74 7.41
C LYS A 27 -44.80 -5.69 6.31
N ILE A 28 -43.51 -5.56 5.95
CA ILE A 28 -42.88 -6.34 4.89
C ILE A 28 -42.63 -7.75 5.42
N LEU A 29 -42.96 -8.75 4.61
CA LEU A 29 -42.72 -10.18 4.93
C LEU A 29 -41.53 -10.67 4.13
N GLU A 30 -40.59 -11.33 4.80
CA GLU A 30 -39.41 -11.95 4.19
C GLU A 30 -39.10 -13.25 4.94
N ASP A 31 -39.00 -14.35 4.21
CA ASP A 31 -38.70 -15.65 4.79
C ASP A 31 -37.36 -15.64 5.55
N GLY A 32 -37.36 -16.20 6.75
CA GLY A 32 -36.21 -16.23 7.63
C GLY A 32 -35.86 -14.89 8.30
N TYR A 33 -36.56 -13.78 7.94
CA TYR A 33 -36.27 -12.46 8.50
C TYR A 33 -37.43 -11.81 9.21
N SER A 34 -38.64 -11.79 8.59
CA SER A 34 -39.82 -11.13 9.15
C SER A 34 -41.10 -11.89 8.83
N ARG A 35 -41.95 -12.04 9.81
CA ARG A 35 -43.23 -12.72 9.68
C ARG A 35 -44.32 -12.02 10.49
N PHE A 36 -45.54 -11.95 9.94
CA PHE A 36 -46.72 -11.54 10.70
C PHE A 36 -47.30 -12.73 11.41
N VAL A 37 -47.45 -12.64 12.72
CA VAL A 37 -47.98 -13.73 13.57
C VAL A 37 -49.27 -13.25 14.22
N THR A 38 -50.33 -14.06 14.14
CA THR A 38 -51.65 -13.76 14.74
C THR A 38 -51.66 -14.02 16.25
N TYR A 39 -52.49 -13.32 16.97
CA TYR A 39 -52.71 -13.59 18.41
C TYR A 39 -53.09 -15.05 18.66
N ASP A 40 -53.91 -15.64 17.81
CA ASP A 40 -54.32 -17.04 17.94
C ASP A 40 -53.14 -18.00 17.82
N SER A 41 -52.24 -17.75 16.89
CA SER A 41 -51.01 -18.55 16.77
C SER A 41 -50.10 -18.40 17.99
N ILE A 42 -50.03 -17.20 18.57
CA ILE A 42 -49.26 -16.98 19.79
C ILE A 42 -49.87 -17.67 21.00
N LEU A 43 -51.17 -17.43 21.23
CA LEU A 43 -51.84 -17.84 22.46
C LEU A 43 -52.30 -19.31 22.45
N LYS A 44 -52.84 -19.80 21.32
CA LYS A 44 -53.43 -21.14 21.23
C LYS A 44 -52.44 -22.20 20.75
N GLU A 45 -51.55 -21.85 19.80
CA GLU A 45 -50.64 -22.83 19.21
C GLU A 45 -49.27 -22.84 19.92
N ASN A 46 -48.88 -21.74 20.57
CA ASN A 46 -47.57 -21.58 21.18
C ASN A 46 -47.60 -21.14 22.65
N ASP A 47 -48.71 -21.32 23.35
CA ASP A 47 -48.89 -21.07 24.80
C ASP A 47 -48.42 -19.67 25.25
N GLY A 48 -48.64 -18.66 24.43
CA GLY A 48 -48.17 -17.28 24.70
C GLY A 48 -46.68 -17.06 24.60
N ASN A 49 -45.91 -17.98 24.07
CA ASN A 49 -44.46 -17.88 23.93
C ASN A 49 -44.09 -16.91 22.80
N LEU A 50 -43.36 -15.84 23.12
CA LEU A 50 -42.93 -14.81 22.18
C LEU A 50 -41.51 -15.02 21.66
N ASN A 51 -40.93 -16.21 21.84
CA ASN A 51 -39.57 -16.48 21.35
C ASN A 51 -39.53 -16.50 19.82
N ILE A 52 -38.84 -15.53 19.23
CA ILE A 52 -38.74 -15.28 17.78
C ILE A 52 -38.37 -16.53 16.97
N PRO A 53 -37.41 -17.38 17.35
CA PRO A 53 -37.08 -18.60 16.60
C PRO A 53 -38.21 -19.61 16.40
N ARG A 54 -39.28 -19.52 17.18
CA ARG A 54 -40.49 -20.36 16.95
C ARG A 54 -41.28 -19.95 15.71
N TYR A 55 -41.23 -18.65 15.38
CA TYR A 55 -42.02 -18.06 14.30
C TYR A 55 -41.23 -17.82 13.05
N ILE A 56 -39.94 -17.54 13.22
CA ILE A 56 -38.99 -17.28 12.14
C ILE A 56 -37.85 -18.29 12.30
N PRO A 57 -37.85 -19.39 11.55
CA PRO A 57 -36.79 -20.37 11.61
C PRO A 57 -35.49 -19.71 11.09
N LYS A 58 -34.38 -19.99 11.75
CA LYS A 58 -33.07 -19.61 11.24
C LYS A 58 -32.84 -20.36 9.92
N ILE A 59 -32.56 -19.61 8.86
CA ILE A 59 -32.08 -20.23 7.63
C ILE A 59 -30.65 -20.72 7.94
N ASP A 60 -30.50 -22.05 7.90
CA ASP A 60 -29.18 -22.67 8.07
C ASP A 60 -28.50 -22.67 6.70
N ASP A 61 -27.51 -21.78 6.55
CA ASP A 61 -26.68 -21.69 5.34
C ASP A 61 -25.71 -22.88 5.20
N THR A 62 -25.69 -23.79 6.19
CA THR A 62 -24.86 -24.98 6.11
C THR A 62 -25.57 -26.04 5.25
N LEU A 63 -25.04 -26.25 4.05
CA LEU A 63 -25.49 -27.33 3.19
C LEU A 63 -25.16 -28.69 3.83
N PRO A 64 -26.14 -29.58 4.02
CA PRO A 64 -25.90 -30.90 4.55
C PRO A 64 -24.97 -31.67 3.58
N GLN A 65 -24.05 -32.45 4.14
CA GLN A 65 -23.16 -33.31 3.35
C GLN A 65 -23.94 -34.38 2.60
N ASN A 66 -23.72 -34.52 1.31
CA ASN A 66 -24.33 -35.57 0.50
C ASN A 66 -23.44 -36.82 0.50
N ILE A 67 -23.89 -37.86 1.23
CA ILE A 67 -23.13 -39.11 1.37
C ILE A 67 -22.97 -39.82 0.02
N ALA A 68 -23.97 -39.80 -0.85
CA ALA A 68 -23.88 -40.44 -2.16
C ALA A 68 -22.80 -39.77 -3.04
N ALA A 69 -22.66 -38.44 -2.96
CA ALA A 69 -21.62 -37.70 -3.67
C ALA A 69 -20.20 -38.03 -3.13
N HIS A 70 -20.04 -38.22 -1.82
CA HIS A 70 -18.77 -38.67 -1.25
C HIS A 70 -18.40 -40.10 -1.60
N LEU A 71 -19.39 -40.98 -1.83
CA LEU A 71 -19.15 -42.38 -2.22
C LEU A 71 -18.90 -42.53 -3.72
N ASN A 72 -19.70 -41.86 -4.54
CA ASN A 72 -19.72 -42.07 -6.00
C ASN A 72 -18.99 -40.94 -6.78
N GLY A 73 -18.63 -39.87 -6.12
CA GLY A 73 -18.11 -38.65 -6.75
C GLY A 73 -19.18 -37.73 -7.32
N GLY A 74 -18.75 -36.54 -7.72
CA GLY A 74 -19.60 -35.52 -8.32
C GLY A 74 -20.25 -34.56 -7.32
N ILE A 75 -20.50 -33.34 -7.77
CA ILE A 75 -21.08 -32.25 -6.99
C ILE A 75 -22.61 -32.32 -7.14
N PRO A 76 -23.36 -32.40 -6.06
CA PRO A 76 -24.85 -32.46 -6.11
C PRO A 76 -25.43 -31.17 -6.70
N LYS A 77 -26.52 -31.31 -7.46
CA LYS A 77 -27.29 -30.16 -8.00
C LYS A 77 -27.78 -29.21 -6.91
N THR A 78 -28.10 -29.71 -5.73
CA THR A 78 -28.51 -28.90 -4.57
C THR A 78 -27.42 -27.92 -4.14
N ASP A 79 -26.19 -28.40 -4.09
CA ASP A 79 -25.04 -27.58 -3.69
C ASP A 79 -24.74 -26.49 -4.74
N ILE A 80 -24.78 -26.85 -6.03
CA ILE A 80 -24.65 -25.86 -7.12
C ILE A 80 -25.77 -24.83 -7.08
N ASN A 81 -27.01 -25.26 -6.84
CA ASN A 81 -28.14 -24.35 -6.76
C ASN A 81 -28.06 -23.39 -5.55
N SER A 82 -27.30 -23.72 -4.50
CA SER A 82 -27.08 -22.82 -3.36
C SER A 82 -26.30 -21.54 -3.74
N LEU A 83 -25.66 -21.50 -4.90
CA LEU A 83 -25.07 -20.30 -5.49
C LEU A 83 -26.11 -19.45 -6.26
N GLU A 84 -27.36 -19.43 -5.79
CA GLU A 84 -28.51 -18.80 -6.46
C GLU A 84 -28.23 -17.34 -6.83
N LYS A 85 -27.59 -16.58 -5.95
CA LYS A 85 -27.21 -15.18 -6.21
C LYS A 85 -26.30 -15.06 -7.43
N LEU A 86 -25.32 -15.96 -7.57
CA LEU A 86 -24.41 -15.96 -8.73
C LEU A 86 -25.18 -16.28 -10.02
N TRP A 87 -26.10 -17.26 -9.96
CA TRP A 87 -26.91 -17.64 -11.14
C TRP A 87 -27.96 -16.61 -11.52
N THR A 88 -28.40 -15.78 -10.56
CA THR A 88 -29.30 -14.66 -10.82
C THR A 88 -28.59 -13.53 -11.58
N VAL A 89 -27.34 -13.27 -11.26
CA VAL A 89 -26.53 -12.24 -11.94
C VAL A 89 -25.98 -12.76 -13.26
N ALA A 90 -25.38 -13.95 -13.25
CA ALA A 90 -24.65 -14.52 -14.38
C ALA A 90 -25.03 -16.02 -14.59
N PRO A 91 -26.21 -16.32 -15.17
CA PRO A 91 -26.66 -17.70 -15.38
C PRO A 91 -25.72 -18.54 -16.24
N GLU A 92 -25.02 -17.92 -17.19
CA GLU A 92 -24.06 -18.57 -18.08
C GLU A 92 -22.85 -19.14 -17.34
N LEU A 93 -22.44 -18.55 -16.24
CA LEU A 93 -21.30 -19.04 -15.45
C LEU A 93 -21.57 -20.45 -14.88
N LYS A 94 -22.82 -20.86 -14.74
CA LYS A 94 -23.14 -22.19 -14.27
C LYS A 94 -22.60 -23.29 -15.21
N SER A 95 -22.72 -23.10 -16.52
CA SER A 95 -22.19 -24.03 -17.52
C SER A 95 -20.71 -23.88 -17.78
N VAL A 96 -20.13 -22.71 -17.47
CA VAL A 96 -18.68 -22.46 -17.56
C VAL A 96 -17.95 -23.14 -16.40
N LEU A 97 -18.48 -22.99 -15.18
CA LEU A 97 -17.85 -23.51 -13.96
C LEU A 97 -18.12 -25.02 -13.75
N PHE A 98 -19.32 -25.50 -14.14
CA PHE A 98 -19.75 -26.85 -13.83
C PHE A 98 -20.31 -27.56 -15.08
N SER A 99 -19.89 -28.79 -15.33
CA SER A 99 -20.43 -29.67 -16.37
C SER A 99 -21.19 -30.83 -15.75
N ALA A 100 -22.35 -31.21 -16.33
CA ALA A 100 -23.13 -32.32 -15.87
C ALA A 100 -22.41 -33.66 -16.08
N LEU A 101 -22.47 -34.56 -15.12
CA LEU A 101 -21.92 -35.91 -15.16
C LEU A 101 -22.92 -36.93 -15.68
N ASP A 102 -24.23 -36.66 -15.53
CA ASP A 102 -25.32 -37.55 -15.89
C ASP A 102 -26.36 -36.84 -16.78
N ALA A 103 -27.16 -37.63 -17.50
CA ALA A 103 -28.20 -37.12 -18.40
C ALA A 103 -29.37 -36.44 -17.66
N GLU A 104 -29.56 -36.74 -16.37
CA GLU A 104 -30.57 -36.15 -15.54
C GLU A 104 -30.14 -34.83 -14.90
N HIS A 105 -28.88 -34.44 -15.10
CA HIS A 105 -28.30 -33.25 -14.48
C HIS A 105 -28.46 -33.21 -12.95
N SER A 106 -28.27 -34.37 -12.31
CA SER A 106 -28.37 -34.53 -10.86
C SER A 106 -26.99 -34.37 -10.18
N SER A 107 -25.91 -34.63 -10.90
CA SER A 107 -24.52 -34.55 -10.47
C SER A 107 -23.65 -33.80 -11.48
N TYR A 108 -22.67 -33.08 -11.00
CA TYR A 108 -21.80 -32.22 -11.79
C TYR A 108 -20.33 -32.44 -11.43
N LYS A 109 -19.45 -32.04 -12.32
CA LYS A 109 -18.01 -31.88 -12.04
C LYS A 109 -17.57 -30.45 -12.35
N LEU A 110 -16.49 -30.04 -11.72
CA LEU A 110 -15.86 -28.78 -12.04
C LEU A 110 -15.34 -28.83 -13.50
N ALA A 111 -15.61 -27.78 -14.27
CA ALA A 111 -15.21 -27.66 -15.68
C ALA A 111 -13.94 -26.81 -15.88
N VAL A 112 -13.53 -26.07 -14.84
CA VAL A 112 -12.32 -25.24 -14.78
C VAL A 112 -11.40 -25.76 -13.67
N ALA A 113 -10.13 -25.33 -13.64
CA ALA A 113 -9.28 -25.66 -12.51
C ALA A 113 -9.76 -24.94 -11.23
N SER A 114 -9.53 -25.56 -10.07
CA SER A 114 -9.97 -24.97 -8.78
C SER A 114 -9.41 -23.57 -8.55
N ASP A 115 -8.18 -23.33 -8.99
CA ASP A 115 -7.49 -22.05 -8.84
C ASP A 115 -8.01 -20.97 -9.80
N ASP A 116 -8.71 -21.36 -10.88
CA ASP A 116 -9.24 -20.45 -11.89
C ASP A 116 -10.70 -20.02 -11.60
N ILE A 117 -11.33 -20.57 -10.56
CA ILE A 117 -12.75 -20.29 -10.23
C ILE A 117 -12.98 -18.79 -9.98
N GLU A 118 -12.12 -18.20 -9.18
CA GLU A 118 -12.22 -16.78 -8.81
C GLU A 118 -12.10 -15.90 -10.04
N GLU A 119 -11.05 -16.09 -10.83
CA GLU A 119 -10.82 -15.33 -12.07
C GLU A 119 -11.97 -15.52 -13.07
N THR A 120 -12.45 -16.75 -13.24
CA THR A 120 -13.58 -17.06 -14.12
C THR A 120 -14.85 -16.31 -13.71
N ILE A 121 -15.13 -16.18 -12.42
CA ILE A 121 -16.29 -15.42 -11.91
C ILE A 121 -16.09 -13.93 -12.17
N TYR A 122 -14.90 -13.38 -11.84
CA TYR A 122 -14.62 -11.95 -12.00
C TYR A 122 -14.65 -11.50 -13.47
N GLN A 123 -14.23 -12.36 -14.39
CA GLN A 123 -14.22 -12.10 -15.82
C GLN A 123 -15.54 -12.44 -16.53
N GLY A 124 -16.50 -13.01 -15.82
CA GLY A 124 -17.82 -13.32 -16.38
C GLY A 124 -18.49 -12.06 -16.95
N ALA A 125 -18.88 -12.08 -18.25
CA ALA A 125 -19.38 -10.91 -18.95
C ALA A 125 -20.59 -10.26 -18.24
N ALA A 126 -21.52 -11.07 -17.71
CA ALA A 126 -22.66 -10.55 -16.95
C ALA A 126 -22.25 -9.98 -15.58
N ILE A 127 -21.23 -10.53 -14.93
CA ILE A 127 -20.69 -9.97 -13.68
C ILE A 127 -20.07 -8.60 -13.95
N VAL A 128 -19.22 -8.50 -14.98
CA VAL A 128 -18.60 -7.22 -15.38
C VAL A 128 -19.66 -6.18 -15.71
N ALA A 129 -20.67 -6.57 -16.52
CA ALA A 129 -21.75 -5.65 -16.90
C ALA A 129 -22.60 -5.19 -15.69
N GLU A 130 -22.91 -6.08 -14.72
CA GLU A 130 -23.65 -5.69 -13.53
C GLU A 130 -22.80 -4.85 -12.59
N LYS A 131 -21.50 -5.16 -12.45
CA LYS A 131 -20.54 -4.34 -11.70
C LYS A 131 -20.47 -2.91 -12.27
N ASP A 132 -20.32 -2.77 -13.58
CA ASP A 132 -20.31 -1.46 -14.24
C ASP A 132 -21.64 -0.73 -14.05
N LYS A 133 -22.76 -1.42 -14.18
CA LYS A 133 -24.08 -0.85 -13.95
C LYS A 133 -24.21 -0.30 -12.53
N GLU A 134 -23.81 -1.05 -11.51
CA GLU A 134 -23.95 -0.65 -10.12
C GLU A 134 -22.96 0.44 -9.70
N LEU A 135 -21.70 0.35 -10.14
CA LEU A 135 -20.65 1.31 -9.77
C LEU A 135 -20.64 2.58 -10.61
N VAL A 136 -21.05 2.50 -11.87
CA VAL A 136 -21.02 3.67 -12.77
C VAL A 136 -22.42 4.23 -12.96
N VAL A 137 -23.36 3.45 -13.49
CA VAL A 137 -24.68 3.97 -13.89
C VAL A 137 -25.53 4.32 -12.66
N THR A 138 -25.72 3.35 -11.75
CA THR A 138 -26.58 3.53 -10.57
C THR A 138 -25.99 4.55 -9.61
N PHE A 139 -24.66 4.49 -9.38
CA PHE A 139 -23.98 5.45 -8.52
C PHE A 139 -24.05 6.87 -9.10
N SER A 140 -23.81 7.06 -10.41
CA SER A 140 -23.89 8.38 -11.04
C SER A 140 -25.30 8.95 -10.97
N SER A 141 -26.34 8.12 -11.19
CA SER A 141 -27.72 8.57 -11.06
C SER A 141 -28.03 9.05 -9.64
N TRP A 142 -27.63 8.31 -8.62
CA TRP A 142 -27.78 8.73 -7.24
C TRP A 142 -26.96 9.98 -6.92
N ARG A 143 -25.70 10.05 -7.39
CA ARG A 143 -24.82 11.22 -7.23
C ARG A 143 -25.48 12.48 -7.76
N ASP A 144 -26.02 12.43 -8.96
CA ASP A 144 -26.68 13.58 -9.59
C ASP A 144 -27.94 14.02 -8.81
N GLU A 145 -28.70 13.06 -8.26
CA GLU A 145 -29.87 13.35 -7.42
C GLU A 145 -29.53 14.02 -6.08
N VAL A 146 -28.34 13.78 -5.51
CA VAL A 146 -27.93 14.33 -4.21
C VAL A 146 -27.04 15.55 -4.34
N GLN A 147 -26.52 15.83 -5.52
CA GLN A 147 -25.59 16.92 -5.79
C GLN A 147 -26.13 18.28 -5.31
N GLU A 148 -27.33 18.65 -5.73
CA GLU A 148 -27.92 19.93 -5.36
C GLU A 148 -28.10 20.03 -3.82
N ILE A 149 -28.49 18.94 -3.18
CA ILE A 149 -28.71 18.88 -1.73
C ILE A 149 -27.39 19.10 -0.98
N LEU A 150 -26.30 18.44 -1.41
CA LEU A 150 -24.99 18.50 -0.79
C LEU A 150 -24.21 19.78 -1.13
N LEU A 151 -24.49 20.43 -2.25
CA LEU A 151 -23.84 21.69 -2.64
C LEU A 151 -24.56 22.94 -2.13
N ASN A 152 -25.72 22.82 -1.45
CA ASN A 152 -26.49 23.92 -0.90
C ASN A 152 -26.58 23.89 0.65
N ILE A 153 -25.58 23.31 1.31
CA ILE A 153 -25.49 23.32 2.78
C ILE A 153 -25.34 24.78 3.25
N ASN A 154 -26.15 25.17 4.23
CA ASN A 154 -26.19 26.51 4.79
C ASN A 154 -26.47 26.45 6.31
N PRO A 155 -26.43 27.60 7.07
CA PRO A 155 -26.66 27.61 8.50
C PRO A 155 -27.96 26.97 9.00
N ASP A 156 -29.02 26.99 8.17
CA ASP A 156 -30.31 26.38 8.48
C ASP A 156 -30.41 24.91 8.18
N THR A 157 -29.42 24.33 7.48
CA THR A 157 -29.39 22.90 7.12
C THR A 157 -29.37 22.04 8.36
N SER A 158 -30.35 21.14 8.51
CA SER A 158 -30.37 20.12 9.56
C SER A 158 -29.60 18.88 9.11
N PRO A 159 -28.46 18.53 9.76
CA PRO A 159 -27.68 17.35 9.38
C PRO A 159 -28.49 16.05 9.43
N LYS A 160 -29.42 15.95 10.41
CA LYS A 160 -30.32 14.78 10.52
C LYS A 160 -31.30 14.66 9.37
N VAL A 161 -31.83 15.76 8.86
CA VAL A 161 -32.73 15.78 7.70
C VAL A 161 -31.94 15.50 6.42
N LEU A 162 -30.73 16.08 6.33
CA LEU A 162 -29.82 15.88 5.19
C LEU A 162 -29.50 14.39 5.02
N ILE A 163 -28.94 13.73 6.06
CA ILE A 163 -28.57 12.33 5.97
C ILE A 163 -29.75 11.41 5.69
N ARG A 164 -30.92 11.68 6.30
CA ARG A 164 -32.14 10.93 6.00
C ARG A 164 -32.55 11.07 4.53
N GLY A 165 -32.42 12.26 3.96
CA GLY A 165 -32.74 12.54 2.56
C GLY A 165 -31.83 11.79 1.60
N ILE A 166 -30.52 11.93 1.76
CA ILE A 166 -29.55 11.30 0.85
C ILE A 166 -29.53 9.77 1.01
N SER A 167 -29.67 9.25 2.23
CA SER A 167 -29.70 7.79 2.48
C SER A 167 -30.98 7.14 1.98
N GLY A 168 -32.12 7.83 2.05
CA GLY A 168 -33.37 7.38 1.44
C GLY A 168 -33.25 7.21 -0.09
N LYS A 169 -32.52 8.12 -0.73
CA LYS A 169 -32.24 8.06 -2.18
C LYS A 169 -31.29 6.90 -2.54
N VAL A 170 -30.29 6.58 -1.70
CA VAL A 170 -29.45 5.37 -1.87
C VAL A 170 -30.31 4.11 -1.88
N LEU A 171 -31.19 3.96 -0.88
CA LEU A 171 -32.07 2.79 -0.79
C LEU A 171 -33.02 2.66 -1.98
N ALA A 172 -33.41 3.77 -2.60
CA ALA A 172 -34.23 3.77 -3.80
C ALA A 172 -33.41 3.41 -5.04
N ALA A 173 -32.24 4.01 -5.21
CA ALA A 173 -31.36 3.79 -6.37
C ALA A 173 -30.90 2.32 -6.48
N TYR A 174 -30.55 1.70 -5.35
CA TYR A 174 -30.09 0.31 -5.29
C TYR A 174 -31.19 -0.71 -5.01
N HIS A 175 -32.47 -0.31 -5.16
CA HIS A 175 -33.60 -1.21 -4.87
C HIS A 175 -33.58 -2.48 -5.74
N ASP A 176 -33.26 -2.33 -7.02
CA ASP A 176 -33.27 -3.39 -8.03
C ASP A 176 -31.84 -3.92 -8.35
N SER A 177 -30.89 -3.64 -7.48
CA SER A 177 -29.53 -4.18 -7.59
C SER A 177 -29.57 -5.71 -7.40
N ARG A 178 -28.84 -6.43 -8.29
CA ARG A 178 -28.76 -7.89 -8.22
C ARG A 178 -27.49 -8.36 -7.52
N LEU A 179 -26.43 -7.57 -7.59
CA LEU A 179 -25.13 -7.90 -7.00
C LEU A 179 -25.01 -7.40 -5.56
N LEU A 180 -25.41 -6.13 -5.31
CA LEU A 180 -25.37 -5.53 -3.98
C LEU A 180 -26.71 -5.61 -3.26
N ASP A 181 -26.69 -5.76 -1.94
CA ASP A 181 -27.87 -5.47 -1.10
C ASP A 181 -27.90 -3.95 -0.86
N LYS A 182 -29.04 -3.30 -1.13
CA LYS A 182 -29.22 -1.86 -0.89
C LYS A 182 -28.89 -1.43 0.54
N TYR A 183 -29.03 -2.32 1.52
CA TYR A 183 -28.66 -2.02 2.91
C TYR A 183 -27.15 -2.05 3.15
N ASP A 184 -26.41 -2.83 2.36
CA ASP A 184 -24.94 -2.79 2.41
C ASP A 184 -24.41 -1.47 1.83
N VAL A 185 -25.01 -0.97 0.73
CA VAL A 185 -24.69 0.36 0.17
C VAL A 185 -25.11 1.48 1.14
N TYR A 186 -26.26 1.34 1.79
CA TYR A 186 -26.68 2.25 2.86
C TYR A 186 -25.64 2.30 3.99
N ASP A 187 -25.10 1.16 4.41
CA ASP A 187 -24.08 1.08 5.46
C ASP A 187 -22.79 1.80 5.03
N CYS A 188 -22.37 1.68 3.77
CA CYS A 188 -21.22 2.44 3.23
C CYS A 188 -21.42 3.95 3.42
N LEU A 189 -22.59 4.48 3.07
CA LEU A 189 -22.90 5.89 3.25
C LEU A 189 -22.93 6.29 4.74
N LEU A 190 -23.57 5.50 5.60
CA LEU A 190 -23.70 5.84 7.02
C LEU A 190 -22.37 5.70 7.78
N ASN A 191 -21.53 4.74 7.42
CA ASN A 191 -20.18 4.65 7.98
C ASN A 191 -19.35 5.88 7.61
N TYR A 192 -19.36 6.29 6.34
CA TYR A 192 -18.68 7.49 5.90
C TYR A 192 -19.26 8.77 6.52
N TRP A 193 -20.59 8.85 6.68
CA TRP A 193 -21.25 9.94 7.40
C TRP A 193 -20.73 10.07 8.82
N ASN A 194 -20.71 8.98 9.57
CA ASN A 194 -20.28 8.97 10.96
C ASN A 194 -18.77 9.17 11.11
N GLU A 195 -17.97 8.79 10.10
CA GLU A 195 -16.51 8.92 10.13
C GLU A 195 -16.04 10.34 9.80
N LYS A 196 -16.66 11.00 8.81
CA LYS A 196 -16.13 12.24 8.25
C LYS A 196 -17.20 13.21 7.71
N LEU A 197 -18.18 12.75 6.94
CA LEU A 197 -19.08 13.62 6.19
C LEU A 197 -19.92 14.50 7.12
N GLN A 198 -20.28 13.99 8.30
CA GLN A 198 -21.01 14.75 9.31
C GLN A 198 -20.20 15.96 9.79
N ASP A 199 -18.91 15.80 10.07
CA ASP A 199 -18.03 16.87 10.52
C ASP A 199 -17.85 17.91 9.42
N ASP A 200 -17.68 17.47 8.17
CA ASP A 200 -17.64 18.37 7.01
C ASP A 200 -18.92 19.22 6.91
N VAL A 201 -20.08 18.58 7.04
CA VAL A 201 -21.38 19.27 7.02
C VAL A 201 -21.49 20.30 8.18
N TYR A 202 -21.00 19.98 9.37
CA TYR A 202 -20.98 20.92 10.48
C TYR A 202 -20.02 22.08 10.24
N ALA A 203 -18.83 21.83 9.70
CA ALA A 203 -17.86 22.87 9.33
C ALA A 203 -18.46 23.84 8.29
N ILE A 204 -19.05 23.31 7.23
CA ILE A 204 -19.70 24.12 6.19
C ILE A 204 -20.90 24.89 6.76
N LYS A 205 -21.70 24.28 7.64
CA LYS A 205 -22.83 24.94 8.26
C LYS A 205 -22.40 26.15 9.11
N VAL A 206 -21.28 26.08 9.80
CA VAL A 206 -20.77 27.14 10.71
C VAL A 206 -20.00 28.21 9.94
N SER A 207 -19.09 27.82 9.08
CA SER A 207 -18.12 28.73 8.42
C SER A 207 -18.37 28.93 6.93
N GLY A 208 -19.36 28.25 6.34
CA GLY A 208 -19.57 28.27 4.90
C GLY A 208 -18.56 27.39 4.17
N TYR A 209 -18.63 27.37 2.84
CA TYR A 209 -17.68 26.64 2.00
C TYR A 209 -16.27 27.25 2.03
N GLU A 210 -16.14 28.52 2.45
CA GLU A 210 -14.87 29.22 2.65
C GLU A 210 -13.96 28.51 3.68
N ALA A 211 -14.52 27.70 4.57
CA ALA A 211 -13.75 26.80 5.45
C ALA A 211 -12.81 25.85 4.68
N GLY A 212 -13.09 25.59 3.38
CA GLY A 212 -12.19 24.83 2.52
C GLY A 212 -10.84 25.48 2.25
N ARG A 213 -10.64 26.76 2.62
CA ARG A 213 -9.34 27.45 2.55
C ARG A 213 -8.53 27.35 3.84
N GLU A 214 -9.13 26.86 4.92
CA GLU A 214 -8.46 26.77 6.21
C GLU A 214 -7.44 25.63 6.21
N ILE A 215 -6.28 25.91 6.80
CA ILE A 215 -5.15 24.98 6.89
C ILE A 215 -4.87 24.72 8.37
N ASP A 216 -4.76 23.47 8.71
CA ASP A 216 -4.31 22.99 10.00
C ASP A 216 -2.81 22.71 9.97
N TYR A 217 -2.03 23.39 10.82
CA TYR A 217 -0.58 23.22 10.90
C TYR A 217 -0.19 22.33 12.08
N GLU A 218 0.64 21.34 11.82
CA GLU A 218 1.36 20.59 12.84
C GLU A 218 2.72 21.25 13.10
N TYR A 219 2.97 21.63 14.34
CA TYR A 219 4.20 22.31 14.73
C TYR A 219 5.21 21.35 15.37
N ALA A 220 6.49 21.63 15.19
CA ALA A 220 7.54 20.93 15.91
C ALA A 220 7.41 21.20 17.41
N LYS A 221 7.71 20.20 18.23
CA LYS A 221 7.63 20.33 19.70
C LYS A 221 8.94 20.84 20.26
N LYS A 222 8.85 21.78 21.22
CA LYS A 222 9.97 22.24 22.04
C LYS A 222 9.70 22.03 23.52
N LYS A 223 10.77 21.83 24.28
CA LYS A 223 10.68 21.77 25.74
C LYS A 223 10.52 23.18 26.30
N ALA A 224 9.47 23.40 27.10
CA ALA A 224 9.25 24.63 27.85
C ALA A 224 8.97 24.30 29.33
N LYS A 225 9.14 25.26 30.20
CA LYS A 225 8.72 25.12 31.62
C LYS A 225 7.29 25.65 31.77
N ASP A 226 6.45 24.87 32.45
CA ASP A 226 5.10 25.30 32.84
C ASP A 226 5.14 26.24 34.04
N GLU A 227 3.96 26.68 34.50
CA GLU A 227 3.80 27.57 35.66
C GLU A 227 4.33 26.97 36.97
N ASN A 228 4.47 25.64 37.03
CA ASN A 228 4.99 24.89 38.18
C ASN A 228 6.51 24.60 38.06
N GLY A 229 7.15 25.01 36.94
CA GLY A 229 8.57 24.79 36.69
C GLY A 229 8.89 23.38 36.11
N GLU A 230 7.87 22.57 35.79
CA GLU A 230 8.03 21.26 35.17
C GLU A 230 8.28 21.40 33.69
N THR A 231 9.11 20.50 33.13
CA THR A 231 9.43 20.49 31.69
C THR A 231 8.30 19.83 30.90
N VAL A 232 7.53 20.62 30.19
CA VAL A 232 6.44 20.21 29.31
C VAL A 232 6.81 20.37 27.84
N SER A 233 6.23 19.54 26.98
CA SER A 233 6.41 19.64 25.53
C SER A 233 5.31 20.56 24.98
N VAL A 234 5.71 21.68 24.37
CA VAL A 234 4.78 22.64 23.75
C VAL A 234 5.10 22.80 22.27
N ASP A 235 4.11 23.24 21.50
CA ASP A 235 4.28 23.48 20.07
C ASP A 235 5.20 24.69 19.81
N ASP A 236 6.18 24.51 18.94
CA ASP A 236 7.02 25.60 18.45
C ASP A 236 6.42 26.19 17.18
N LYS A 237 5.54 27.18 17.35
CA LYS A 237 4.85 27.84 16.24
C LYS A 237 5.77 28.49 15.22
N SER A 238 7.09 28.58 15.49
CA SER A 238 8.07 29.06 14.51
C SER A 238 8.55 27.98 13.54
N LYS A 239 8.19 26.71 13.78
CA LYS A 239 8.64 25.56 13.00
C LYS A 239 7.45 24.67 12.64
N VAL A 240 6.89 24.91 11.47
CA VAL A 240 5.89 24.03 10.87
C VAL A 240 6.57 22.71 10.50
N LYS A 241 6.00 21.62 10.92
CA LYS A 241 6.44 20.24 10.60
C LYS A 241 5.71 19.70 9.39
N SER A 242 4.40 19.86 9.39
CA SER A 242 3.51 19.47 8.29
C SER A 242 2.24 20.33 8.35
N PHE A 243 1.46 20.30 7.28
CA PHE A 243 0.14 20.90 7.24
C PHE A 243 -0.83 20.03 6.46
N ASP A 244 -2.14 20.20 6.74
CA ASP A 244 -3.22 19.62 5.97
C ASP A 244 -4.37 20.63 5.90
N GLY A 245 -5.28 20.48 4.94
CA GLY A 245 -6.48 21.30 4.91
C GLY A 245 -7.49 20.85 5.94
N ALA A 246 -8.07 21.80 6.67
CA ALA A 246 -9.07 21.52 7.71
C ALA A 246 -10.31 20.78 7.16
N LEU A 247 -10.77 21.17 5.99
CA LEU A 247 -11.95 20.60 5.34
C LEU A 247 -11.60 19.73 4.12
N ILE A 248 -10.63 20.15 3.30
CA ILE A 248 -10.18 19.46 2.09
C ILE A 248 -8.77 18.89 2.33
N PRO A 249 -8.58 17.58 2.39
CA PRO A 249 -7.25 17.00 2.55
C PRO A 249 -6.27 17.48 1.50
N ARG A 250 -5.03 17.75 1.92
CA ARG A 250 -3.92 18.19 1.08
C ARG A 250 -3.74 17.31 -0.16
N THR A 251 -3.82 15.99 0.02
CA THR A 251 -3.68 15.01 -1.07
C THR A 251 -4.69 15.20 -2.20
N ILE A 252 -5.88 15.76 -1.91
CA ILE A 252 -6.88 16.06 -2.92
C ILE A 252 -6.43 17.27 -3.75
N VAL A 253 -5.94 18.32 -3.10
CA VAL A 253 -5.43 19.52 -3.79
C VAL A 253 -4.21 19.16 -4.65
N GLU A 254 -3.30 18.35 -4.12
CA GLU A 254 -2.12 17.86 -4.82
C GLU A 254 -2.49 17.10 -6.11
N ARG A 255 -3.33 16.10 -6.01
CA ARG A 255 -3.70 15.26 -7.18
C ARG A 255 -4.55 16.03 -8.21
N THR A 256 -5.27 17.09 -7.80
CA THR A 256 -6.14 17.84 -8.70
C THR A 256 -5.38 18.94 -9.45
N TYR A 257 -4.45 19.62 -8.79
CA TYR A 257 -3.80 20.81 -9.34
C TYR A 257 -2.30 20.64 -9.61
N PHE A 258 -1.64 19.64 -9.02
CA PHE A 258 -0.19 19.47 -9.04
C PHE A 258 0.21 18.04 -9.45
N THR A 259 -0.52 17.49 -10.42
CA THR A 259 -0.30 16.11 -10.90
C THR A 259 1.12 15.89 -11.41
N ASP A 260 1.67 16.87 -12.16
CA ASP A 260 3.00 16.76 -12.75
C ASP A 260 4.09 16.82 -11.66
N GLU A 261 3.93 17.69 -10.67
CA GLU A 261 4.83 17.80 -9.52
C GLU A 261 4.80 16.50 -8.68
N CYS A 262 3.61 15.97 -8.41
CA CYS A 262 3.46 14.69 -7.71
C CYS A 262 4.12 13.54 -8.48
N ALA A 263 3.92 13.49 -9.81
CA ALA A 263 4.55 12.48 -10.66
C ALA A 263 6.09 12.59 -10.64
N ALA A 264 6.63 13.83 -10.67
CA ALA A 264 8.06 14.05 -10.59
C ALA A 264 8.67 13.62 -9.24
N ILE A 265 7.93 13.84 -8.13
CA ILE A 265 8.33 13.39 -6.80
C ILE A 265 8.34 11.86 -6.74
N ILE A 266 7.25 11.20 -7.18
CA ILE A 266 7.16 9.73 -7.19
C ILE A 266 8.30 9.12 -8.02
N ALA A 267 8.56 9.64 -9.23
CA ALA A 267 9.63 9.15 -10.09
C ALA A 267 11.02 9.29 -9.44
N LEU A 268 11.23 10.37 -8.68
CA LEU A 268 12.49 10.58 -7.98
C LEU A 268 12.61 9.71 -6.72
N GLU A 269 11.49 9.44 -6.01
CA GLU A 269 11.43 8.49 -4.89
C GLU A 269 11.74 7.06 -5.37
N GLU A 270 11.16 6.64 -6.50
CA GLU A 270 11.48 5.35 -7.13
C GLU A 270 12.97 5.26 -7.53
N GLN A 271 13.53 6.35 -8.07
CA GLN A 271 14.97 6.41 -8.39
C GLN A 271 15.83 6.29 -7.12
N CYS A 272 15.47 6.97 -6.02
CA CYS A 272 16.17 6.83 -4.74
C CYS A 272 16.10 5.40 -4.23
N GLY A 273 14.93 4.78 -4.25
CA GLY A 273 14.74 3.39 -3.83
C GLY A 273 15.53 2.39 -4.67
N HIS A 274 15.66 2.64 -5.99
CA HIS A 274 16.50 1.82 -6.86
C HIS A 274 17.99 1.94 -6.47
N ILE A 275 18.49 3.16 -6.26
CA ILE A 275 19.88 3.38 -5.86
C ILE A 275 20.16 2.76 -4.48
N GLU A 276 19.22 2.87 -3.53
CA GLU A 276 19.32 2.25 -2.21
C GLU A 276 19.41 0.73 -2.33
N SER A 277 18.56 0.11 -3.17
CA SER A 277 18.62 -1.33 -3.43
C SER A 277 19.95 -1.77 -4.04
N GLU A 278 20.47 -1.01 -5.01
CA GLU A 278 21.77 -1.30 -5.61
C GLU A 278 22.94 -1.15 -4.60
N LEU A 279 22.86 -0.19 -3.68
CA LEU A 279 23.85 -0.04 -2.60
C LEU A 279 23.79 -1.21 -1.61
N ASP A 280 22.58 -1.68 -1.30
CA ASP A 280 22.37 -2.84 -0.44
C ASP A 280 22.87 -4.13 -1.11
N GLU A 281 22.60 -4.34 -2.40
CA GLU A 281 23.14 -5.45 -3.19
C GLU A 281 24.67 -5.45 -3.18
N MET A 282 25.29 -4.30 -3.50
CA MET A 282 26.75 -4.17 -3.47
C MET A 282 27.33 -4.47 -2.08
N ARG A 283 26.65 -4.02 -1.02
CA ARG A 283 27.08 -4.32 0.36
C ARG A 283 26.98 -5.82 0.63
N GLU A 284 25.86 -6.47 0.29
CA GLU A 284 25.62 -7.89 0.58
C GLU A 284 26.61 -8.79 -0.20
N GLU A 285 26.85 -8.50 -1.47
CA GLU A 285 27.78 -9.24 -2.31
C GLU A 285 29.24 -9.12 -1.81
N GLU A 286 29.64 -7.95 -1.32
CA GLU A 286 31.02 -7.60 -1.00
C GLU A 286 31.30 -7.51 0.52
N SER A 287 30.40 -8.05 1.37
CA SER A 287 30.54 -8.04 2.84
C SER A 287 31.11 -9.35 3.42
N GLY A 288 31.29 -10.39 2.61
CA GLY A 288 31.85 -11.69 3.06
C GLY A 288 33.32 -11.62 3.46
N ASP A 289 33.90 -12.70 4.00
CA ASP A 289 35.29 -12.77 4.48
C ASP A 289 36.34 -12.36 3.44
N GLU A 290 36.03 -12.50 2.15
CA GLU A 290 36.88 -12.07 1.03
C GLU A 290 36.30 -10.84 0.29
N GLY A 291 35.23 -10.23 0.84
CA GLY A 291 34.52 -9.13 0.20
C GLY A 291 35.32 -7.83 0.19
N LEU A 292 35.20 -7.07 -0.90
CA LEU A 292 35.96 -5.85 -1.15
C LEU A 292 35.49 -4.66 -0.29
N LEU A 293 34.31 -4.74 0.33
CA LEU A 293 33.73 -3.72 1.20
C LEU A 293 33.78 -4.07 2.70
N LEU A 294 34.36 -5.23 3.06
CA LEU A 294 34.45 -5.69 4.45
C LEU A 294 35.07 -4.65 5.39
N GLU A 295 36.16 -4.03 5.00
CA GLU A 295 36.93 -3.09 5.83
C GLU A 295 36.21 -1.77 6.15
N VAL A 296 35.08 -1.48 5.46
CA VAL A 296 34.33 -0.23 5.64
C VAL A 296 32.98 -0.43 6.32
N LEU A 297 32.62 -1.67 6.63
CA LEU A 297 31.41 -1.99 7.40
C LEU A 297 31.46 -1.37 8.80
N ASN A 298 30.28 -1.12 9.37
CA ASN A 298 30.17 -0.80 10.80
C ASN A 298 30.41 -2.06 11.65
N GLU A 299 30.48 -1.89 12.98
CA GLU A 299 30.71 -3.00 13.93
C GLU A 299 29.61 -4.09 13.86
N ALA A 300 28.41 -3.74 13.46
CA ALA A 300 27.30 -4.70 13.30
C ALA A 300 27.33 -5.44 11.94
N GLY A 301 28.12 -4.97 10.97
CA GLY A 301 28.21 -5.55 9.63
C GLY A 301 27.01 -5.26 8.73
N ASP A 302 26.09 -4.36 9.12
CA ASP A 302 24.82 -4.11 8.45
C ASP A 302 24.78 -2.80 7.62
N SER A 303 25.79 -1.94 7.74
CA SER A 303 25.86 -0.67 7.00
C SER A 303 27.28 -0.21 6.77
N ILE A 304 27.45 0.67 5.76
CA ILE A 304 28.72 1.32 5.43
C ILE A 304 28.62 2.82 5.76
N PRO A 305 29.19 3.25 6.91
CA PRO A 305 29.23 4.67 7.25
C PRO A 305 30.09 5.46 6.27
N LYS A 306 29.61 6.61 5.84
CA LYS A 306 30.36 7.52 4.93
C LYS A 306 31.76 7.86 5.45
N ALA A 307 31.92 7.94 6.79
CA ALA A 307 33.18 8.22 7.43
C ALA A 307 34.19 7.08 7.21
N ASN A 308 33.76 5.81 7.35
CA ASN A 308 34.61 4.64 7.14
C ASN A 308 35.03 4.54 5.68
N LEU A 309 34.07 4.69 4.75
CA LEU A 309 34.32 4.71 3.30
C LEU A 309 35.35 5.76 2.92
N THR A 310 35.14 7.00 3.35
CA THR A 310 36.08 8.13 3.06
C THR A 310 37.45 7.89 3.66
N LYS A 311 37.53 7.33 4.88
CA LYS A 311 38.77 7.00 5.56
C LYS A 311 39.55 5.95 4.77
N ARG A 312 38.89 4.87 4.37
CA ARG A 312 39.53 3.76 3.63
C ARG A 312 40.04 4.21 2.27
N ILE A 313 39.23 4.97 1.54
CA ILE A 313 39.67 5.55 0.24
C ILE A 313 40.93 6.39 0.42
N LYS A 314 40.99 7.26 1.44
CA LYS A 314 42.18 8.05 1.73
C LYS A 314 43.39 7.21 2.10
N GLU A 315 43.22 6.12 2.84
CA GLU A 315 44.27 5.16 3.19
C GLU A 315 44.82 4.49 1.92
N LEU A 316 44.01 4.14 0.97
CA LEU A 316 44.40 3.57 -0.32
C LEU A 316 45.03 4.60 -1.23
N ASP A 317 44.48 5.82 -1.24
CA ASP A 317 45.13 6.95 -1.97
C ASP A 317 46.55 7.19 -1.48
N ALA A 318 46.82 7.11 -0.20
CA ALA A 318 48.14 7.24 0.39
C ALA A 318 49.10 6.10 0.00
N LYS A 319 48.57 4.97 -0.48
CA LYS A 319 49.36 3.81 -0.97
C LYS A 319 49.67 3.91 -2.48
N LYS A 320 49.14 4.91 -3.17
CA LYS A 320 49.49 5.18 -4.57
C LYS A 320 50.95 5.55 -4.65
N THR A 321 51.68 4.90 -5.51
CA THR A 321 53.12 5.11 -5.72
C THR A 321 53.39 5.59 -7.12
N SER A 322 54.37 6.48 -7.26
CA SER A 322 54.91 6.93 -8.52
C SER A 322 56.38 7.19 -8.32
N GLU A 323 57.21 6.53 -9.11
CA GLU A 323 58.68 6.78 -9.07
C GLU A 323 58.99 8.26 -9.29
N GLU A 324 58.21 8.92 -10.13
CA GLU A 324 58.33 10.35 -10.40
C GLU A 324 57.92 11.21 -9.18
N ALA A 325 56.81 10.84 -8.49
CA ALA A 325 56.38 11.55 -7.29
C ALA A 325 57.38 11.40 -6.15
N ASP A 326 57.91 10.19 -5.94
CA ASP A 326 58.96 9.94 -4.94
C ASP A 326 60.21 10.72 -5.22
N ALA A 327 60.65 10.74 -6.48
CA ALA A 327 61.82 11.52 -6.90
C ALA A 327 61.57 13.03 -6.78
N LEU A 328 60.40 13.54 -7.12
CA LEU A 328 60.04 14.95 -6.93
C LEU A 328 59.90 15.34 -5.46
N ALA A 329 59.44 14.44 -4.59
CA ALA A 329 59.43 14.67 -3.15
C ALA A 329 60.84 14.78 -2.57
N GLN A 330 61.78 13.93 -3.05
CA GLN A 330 63.20 14.05 -2.69
C GLN A 330 63.82 15.38 -3.22
N ILE A 331 63.47 15.77 -4.45
CA ILE A 331 63.93 17.09 -5.03
C ILE A 331 63.34 18.22 -4.17
N ALA A 332 62.10 18.18 -3.72
CA ALA A 332 61.51 19.20 -2.84
C ALA A 332 62.22 19.30 -1.50
N ALA A 333 62.62 18.16 -0.90
CA ALA A 333 63.42 18.11 0.31
C ALA A 333 64.82 18.65 0.11
N LEU A 334 65.53 18.30 -0.98
CA LEU A 334 66.86 18.82 -1.35
C LEU A 334 66.84 20.32 -1.63
N PHE A 335 65.77 20.81 -2.30
CA PHE A 335 65.55 22.21 -2.51
C PHE A 335 65.40 23.00 -1.21
N THR A 336 64.69 22.50 -0.27
CA THR A 336 64.45 23.08 1.07
C THR A 336 65.76 23.09 1.86
N ALA A 337 66.65 22.12 1.64
CA ALA A 337 67.99 22.01 2.25
C ALA A 337 69.09 22.83 1.51
N GLY A 338 68.71 23.50 0.43
CA GLY A 338 69.65 24.31 -0.36
C GLY A 338 70.65 23.50 -1.17
N LYS A 339 70.44 22.20 -1.40
CA LYS A 339 71.40 21.30 -2.08
C LYS A 339 71.09 21.21 -3.59
N THR A 340 71.32 22.28 -4.32
CA THR A 340 71.05 22.41 -5.77
C THR A 340 71.83 21.45 -6.64
N ASP A 341 73.07 21.13 -6.29
CA ASP A 341 73.94 20.22 -7.05
C ASP A 341 73.40 18.76 -6.97
N ALA A 342 72.82 18.38 -5.83
CA ALA A 342 72.19 17.08 -5.66
C ALA A 342 70.93 16.98 -6.50
N ILE A 343 70.16 18.07 -6.64
CA ILE A 343 68.96 18.08 -7.52
C ILE A 343 69.37 17.89 -8.97
N VAL A 344 70.41 18.56 -9.44
CA VAL A 344 70.90 18.38 -10.80
C VAL A 344 71.40 16.96 -11.07
N ALA A 345 72.09 16.35 -10.09
CA ALA A 345 72.54 14.96 -10.19
C ALA A 345 71.32 13.97 -10.27
N MET A 346 70.29 14.21 -9.51
CA MET A 346 69.05 13.40 -9.50
C MET A 346 68.28 13.54 -10.81
N LEU A 347 68.17 14.72 -11.38
CA LEU A 347 67.51 14.92 -12.67
C LEU A 347 68.26 14.22 -13.83
N LYS A 348 69.58 14.05 -13.71
CA LYS A 348 70.36 13.27 -14.68
C LYS A 348 70.10 11.75 -14.55
N GLN A 349 69.82 11.30 -13.37
CA GLN A 349 69.53 9.89 -13.11
C GLN A 349 68.05 9.51 -13.45
N THR A 350 67.16 10.50 -13.44
CA THR A 350 65.73 10.30 -13.73
C THR A 350 65.31 11.25 -14.86
N PRO A 351 65.57 10.89 -16.12
CA PRO A 351 65.34 11.77 -17.29
C PRO A 351 63.81 12.13 -17.46
N THR A 352 62.90 11.31 -17.00
CA THR A 352 61.45 11.55 -17.05
C THR A 352 61.04 12.83 -16.32
N LEU A 353 61.80 13.23 -15.30
CA LEU A 353 61.52 14.43 -14.52
C LEU A 353 61.86 15.75 -15.25
N THR A 354 62.58 15.70 -16.35
CA THR A 354 62.87 16.87 -17.16
C THR A 354 61.61 17.42 -17.85
N ALA A 355 60.61 16.64 -18.03
CA ALA A 355 59.31 17.07 -18.58
C ALA A 355 58.57 18.09 -17.66
N TYR A 356 58.89 18.12 -16.38
CA TYR A 356 58.20 18.99 -15.40
C TYR A 356 58.78 20.42 -15.30
N GLU A 357 59.63 20.86 -16.15
CA GLU A 357 60.16 22.24 -16.19
C GLU A 357 60.41 22.92 -14.83
N LEU A 358 61.17 22.29 -13.92
CA LEU A 358 61.36 22.73 -12.53
C LEU A 358 62.09 24.03 -12.35
N GLN A 359 62.73 24.56 -13.44
CA GLN A 359 63.57 25.73 -13.44
C GLN A 359 62.89 26.91 -14.12
N ASN A 360 63.45 28.15 -13.86
CA ASN A 360 63.06 29.32 -14.60
C ASN A 360 64.00 29.47 -15.83
N ASN A 361 63.76 30.51 -16.66
CA ASN A 361 64.59 30.83 -17.86
C ASN A 361 66.04 31.12 -17.55
N LYS A 362 66.45 31.28 -16.28
CA LYS A 362 67.83 31.51 -15.83
C LYS A 362 68.46 30.26 -15.19
N GLY A 363 67.82 29.11 -15.26
CA GLY A 363 68.29 27.84 -14.71
C GLY A 363 68.15 27.67 -13.20
N ALA A 364 67.48 28.61 -12.51
CA ALA A 364 67.22 28.49 -11.06
C ALA A 364 65.92 27.65 -10.76
N PHE A 365 66.02 26.76 -9.81
CA PHE A 365 64.83 25.96 -9.36
C PHE A 365 63.82 26.86 -8.66
N ILE A 366 62.52 26.61 -8.91
CA ILE A 366 61.39 27.37 -8.35
C ILE A 366 60.54 26.49 -7.48
N LYS A 367 60.39 26.89 -6.22
CA LYS A 367 59.57 26.14 -5.21
C LYS A 367 58.15 25.85 -5.70
N SER A 368 57.47 26.82 -6.30
CA SER A 368 56.10 26.63 -6.82
C SER A 368 56.03 25.65 -7.98
N LYS A 369 57.01 25.61 -8.85
CA LYS A 369 57.04 24.62 -9.94
C LYS A 369 57.35 23.23 -9.45
N ILE A 370 58.25 23.07 -8.47
CA ILE A 370 58.50 21.76 -7.82
C ILE A 370 57.23 21.25 -7.11
N ALA A 371 56.54 22.13 -6.37
CA ALA A 371 55.29 21.75 -5.71
C ALA A 371 54.18 21.40 -6.69
N ALA A 372 54.05 22.10 -7.80
CA ALA A 372 53.12 21.82 -8.87
C ALA A 372 53.41 20.46 -9.55
N ALA A 373 54.69 20.24 -9.90
CA ALA A 373 55.16 18.97 -10.48
C ALA A 373 54.90 17.78 -9.53
N LEU A 374 55.20 17.94 -8.25
CA LEU A 374 54.92 16.90 -7.24
C LEU A 374 53.45 16.60 -7.15
N LYS A 375 52.58 17.61 -7.14
CA LYS A 375 51.14 17.44 -7.14
C LYS A 375 50.64 16.73 -8.39
N ASP A 376 51.16 17.06 -9.56
CA ASP A 376 50.83 16.43 -10.84
C ASP A 376 51.27 14.96 -10.88
N ALA A 377 52.51 14.67 -10.47
CA ALA A 377 53.02 13.30 -10.36
C ALA A 377 52.27 12.45 -9.33
N GLN A 378 51.84 13.06 -8.21
CA GLN A 378 50.99 12.39 -7.22
C GLN A 378 49.59 12.09 -7.78
N ALA A 379 49.04 12.97 -8.62
CA ALA A 379 47.76 12.74 -9.27
C ALA A 379 47.83 11.57 -10.27
N ASN A 380 48.97 11.32 -10.88
CA ASN A 380 49.27 10.25 -11.83
C ASN A 380 49.82 8.98 -11.13
N ALA A 381 49.90 8.97 -9.81
CA ALA A 381 50.41 7.81 -9.06
C ALA A 381 49.46 6.61 -9.19
N VAL A 382 50.04 5.45 -9.38
CA VAL A 382 49.30 4.19 -9.63
C VAL A 382 49.19 3.43 -8.33
N LEU A 383 47.97 2.93 -8.05
CA LEU A 383 47.72 2.07 -6.94
C LEU A 383 48.30 0.67 -7.22
N PRO A 384 48.96 0.01 -6.24
CA PRO A 384 49.38 -1.38 -6.39
C PRO A 384 48.23 -2.29 -6.76
N LYS A 385 48.46 -3.23 -7.69
CA LYS A 385 47.41 -4.15 -8.21
C LYS A 385 46.63 -4.87 -7.14
N ILE A 386 47.25 -5.19 -6.00
CA ILE A 386 46.61 -5.88 -4.89
C ILE A 386 45.44 -5.09 -4.27
N TYR A 387 45.40 -3.78 -4.44
CA TYR A 387 44.34 -2.90 -3.92
C TYR A 387 43.42 -2.36 -5.01
N ALA A 388 43.64 -2.72 -6.28
CA ALA A 388 42.94 -2.09 -7.41
C ALA A 388 41.43 -2.44 -7.40
N ASP A 389 41.10 -3.68 -7.15
CA ASP A 389 39.72 -4.15 -7.13
C ASP A 389 38.94 -3.58 -5.94
N GLU A 390 39.53 -3.59 -4.74
CA GLU A 390 38.99 -2.96 -3.53
C GLU A 390 38.73 -1.46 -3.77
N TYR A 391 39.71 -0.74 -4.32
CA TYR A 391 39.56 0.68 -4.60
C TYR A 391 38.45 0.97 -5.60
N ALA A 392 38.34 0.17 -6.65
CA ALA A 392 37.29 0.28 -7.64
C ALA A 392 35.89 0.08 -7.03
N ALA A 393 35.71 -0.95 -6.17
CA ALA A 393 34.48 -1.20 -5.46
C ALA A 393 34.10 -0.04 -4.51
N LEU A 394 35.08 0.49 -3.75
CA LEU A 394 34.86 1.62 -2.86
C LEU A 394 34.45 2.89 -3.60
N ILE A 395 35.08 3.19 -4.74
CA ILE A 395 34.72 4.34 -5.57
C ILE A 395 33.35 4.17 -6.18
N ALA A 396 33.03 2.97 -6.72
CA ALA A 396 31.71 2.68 -7.28
C ALA A 396 30.60 2.85 -6.22
N TYR A 397 30.84 2.39 -5.00
CA TYR A 397 29.91 2.58 -3.87
C TYR A 397 29.78 4.07 -3.49
N GLN A 398 30.91 4.81 -3.44
CA GLN A 398 30.91 6.24 -3.14
C GLN A 398 30.16 7.06 -4.19
N ASP A 399 30.32 6.73 -5.46
CA ASP A 399 29.63 7.42 -6.57
C ASP A 399 28.13 7.22 -6.48
N LYS A 400 27.67 5.98 -6.21
CA LYS A 400 26.25 5.69 -5.98
C LYS A 400 25.70 6.43 -4.75
N LEU A 401 26.45 6.46 -3.64
CA LEU A 401 26.09 7.24 -2.46
C LEU A 401 25.94 8.74 -2.76
N SER A 402 26.83 9.27 -3.59
CA SER A 402 26.77 10.68 -4.01
C SER A 402 25.56 10.94 -4.88
N LEU A 403 25.21 10.03 -5.80
CA LEU A 403 23.99 10.11 -6.59
C LEU A 403 22.73 10.08 -5.71
N LEU A 404 22.70 9.21 -4.70
CA LEU A 404 21.59 9.14 -3.73
C LEU A 404 21.46 10.45 -2.93
N ASP A 405 22.57 10.99 -2.45
CA ASP A 405 22.58 12.27 -1.72
C ASP A 405 22.03 13.43 -2.58
N ASP A 406 22.43 13.48 -3.84
CA ASP A 406 21.96 14.53 -4.76
C ASP A 406 20.49 14.34 -5.16
N ALA A 407 20.05 13.10 -5.34
CA ALA A 407 18.64 12.78 -5.55
C ALA A 407 17.80 13.17 -4.32
N ASN A 408 18.23 12.82 -3.10
CA ASN A 408 17.55 13.18 -1.86
C ASN A 408 17.50 14.72 -1.64
N LYS A 409 18.53 15.46 -2.03
CA LYS A 409 18.50 16.94 -1.98
C LYS A 409 17.46 17.51 -2.94
N LYS A 410 17.40 16.97 -4.16
CA LYS A 410 16.39 17.36 -5.15
C LYS A 410 14.99 17.02 -4.67
N LEU A 411 14.78 15.80 -4.15
CA LEU A 411 13.52 15.35 -3.60
C LEU A 411 13.01 16.28 -2.50
N LYS A 412 13.89 16.64 -1.55
CA LYS A 412 13.57 17.58 -0.49
C LYS A 412 13.22 18.98 -1.02
N ALA A 413 13.86 19.41 -2.08
CA ALA A 413 13.56 20.70 -2.72
C ALA A 413 12.20 20.68 -3.42
N LEU A 414 11.87 19.58 -4.14
CA LEU A 414 10.58 19.40 -4.81
C LEU A 414 9.44 19.32 -3.80
N HIS A 415 9.59 18.56 -2.71
CA HIS A 415 8.57 18.54 -1.64
C HIS A 415 8.31 19.93 -1.08
N LYS A 416 9.36 20.70 -0.79
CA LYS A 416 9.21 22.06 -0.30
C LYS A 416 8.51 22.97 -1.31
N GLU A 417 8.87 22.86 -2.59
CA GLU A 417 8.23 23.65 -3.66
C GLU A 417 6.75 23.27 -3.78
N LEU A 418 6.41 21.99 -3.68
CA LEU A 418 5.03 21.52 -3.68
C LEU A 418 4.28 22.04 -2.45
N ASP A 419 4.90 21.98 -1.24
CA ASP A 419 4.32 22.53 -0.01
C ASP A 419 3.94 24.01 -0.19
N ASP A 420 4.87 24.82 -0.67
CA ASP A 420 4.66 26.26 -0.89
C ASP A 420 3.53 26.53 -1.94
N LYS A 421 3.45 25.71 -3.00
CA LYS A 421 2.41 25.80 -4.03
C LYS A 421 1.03 25.41 -3.50
N VAL A 422 0.96 24.31 -2.74
CA VAL A 422 -0.29 23.80 -2.17
C VAL A 422 -0.84 24.76 -1.13
N GLU A 423 0.01 25.27 -0.23
CA GLU A 423 -0.38 26.27 0.77
C GLU A 423 -0.96 27.53 0.11
N LYS A 424 -0.31 28.02 -0.91
CA LYS A 424 -0.78 29.18 -1.70
C LYS A 424 -2.13 28.86 -2.38
N LYS A 425 -2.27 27.67 -2.97
CA LYS A 425 -3.52 27.27 -3.66
C LYS A 425 -4.71 27.25 -2.74
N TYR A 426 -4.58 26.82 -1.46
CA TYR A 426 -5.67 26.88 -0.49
C TYR A 426 -6.22 28.31 -0.36
N GLY A 427 -5.35 29.31 -0.25
CA GLY A 427 -5.78 30.73 -0.16
C GLY A 427 -6.47 31.25 -1.42
N GLU A 428 -6.17 30.66 -2.57
CA GLU A 428 -6.71 31.06 -3.89
C GLU A 428 -7.96 30.29 -4.31
N LEU A 429 -8.36 29.23 -3.60
CA LEU A 429 -9.52 28.41 -3.96
C LEU A 429 -10.81 29.26 -4.00
N THR A 430 -11.53 29.21 -5.08
CA THR A 430 -12.88 29.76 -5.19
C THR A 430 -13.90 28.84 -4.51
N VAL A 431 -15.08 29.36 -4.17
CA VAL A 431 -16.16 28.56 -3.59
C VAL A 431 -16.58 27.42 -4.51
N ASP A 432 -16.61 27.67 -5.82
CA ASP A 432 -16.98 26.63 -6.80
C ASP A 432 -15.92 25.53 -6.89
N GLU A 433 -14.62 25.87 -6.85
CA GLU A 433 -13.54 24.88 -6.75
C GLU A 433 -13.64 24.08 -5.46
N ILE A 434 -13.91 24.73 -4.32
CA ILE A 434 -14.10 24.05 -3.03
C ILE A 434 -15.26 23.07 -3.09
N LYS A 435 -16.40 23.48 -3.65
CA LYS A 435 -17.56 22.59 -3.85
C LYS A 435 -17.22 21.40 -4.73
N HIS A 436 -16.49 21.60 -5.81
CA HIS A 436 -16.02 20.52 -6.68
C HIS A 436 -15.07 19.57 -5.92
N LEU A 437 -14.05 20.09 -5.24
CA LEU A 437 -13.10 19.27 -4.48
C LEU A 437 -13.79 18.47 -3.38
N LEU A 438 -14.77 19.05 -2.69
CA LEU A 438 -15.52 18.35 -1.64
C LEU A 438 -16.45 17.29 -2.22
N PHE A 439 -17.29 17.66 -3.18
CA PHE A 439 -18.32 16.77 -3.70
C PHE A 439 -17.70 15.68 -4.57
N ASP A 440 -16.98 16.07 -5.62
CA ASP A 440 -16.49 15.12 -6.61
C ASP A 440 -15.26 14.37 -6.11
N GLU A 441 -14.26 15.09 -5.60
CA GLU A 441 -12.95 14.53 -5.29
C GLU A 441 -12.84 13.91 -3.90
N LYS A 442 -13.61 14.42 -2.92
CA LYS A 442 -13.59 13.88 -1.56
C LYS A 442 -14.73 12.91 -1.30
N TRP A 443 -15.98 13.36 -1.40
CA TRP A 443 -17.13 12.58 -0.95
C TRP A 443 -17.48 11.46 -1.92
N MET A 444 -17.61 11.77 -3.22
CA MET A 444 -18.03 10.80 -4.23
C MET A 444 -16.94 9.77 -4.53
N VAL A 445 -15.67 10.17 -4.59
CA VAL A 445 -14.55 9.21 -4.75
C VAL A 445 -14.48 8.24 -3.58
N ARG A 446 -14.62 8.72 -2.34
CA ARG A 446 -14.62 7.85 -1.15
C ARG A 446 -15.79 6.88 -1.18
N LEU A 447 -17.01 7.35 -1.41
CA LEU A 447 -18.22 6.52 -1.44
C LEU A 447 -18.19 5.50 -2.58
N SER A 448 -17.78 5.91 -3.78
CA SER A 448 -17.61 4.99 -4.91
C SER A 448 -16.60 3.87 -4.59
N GLY A 449 -15.48 4.24 -3.96
CA GLY A 449 -14.47 3.27 -3.51
C GLY A 449 -15.00 2.31 -2.43
N ASP A 450 -15.80 2.80 -1.47
CA ASP A 450 -16.40 1.96 -0.42
C ASP A 450 -17.41 0.96 -1.02
N ILE A 451 -18.25 1.43 -1.95
CA ILE A 451 -19.21 0.57 -2.67
C ILE A 451 -18.47 -0.44 -3.56
N GLY A 452 -17.38 -0.02 -4.22
CA GLY A 452 -16.52 -0.91 -5.00
C GLY A 452 -15.95 -2.06 -4.16
N ARG A 453 -15.43 -1.75 -2.96
CA ARG A 453 -14.97 -2.78 -2.01
C ARG A 453 -16.09 -3.72 -1.57
N GLN A 454 -17.31 -3.22 -1.43
CA GLN A 454 -18.46 -4.06 -1.10
C GLN A 454 -18.81 -5.02 -2.25
N VAL A 455 -18.73 -4.58 -3.51
CA VAL A 455 -18.87 -5.45 -4.69
C VAL A 455 -17.82 -6.56 -4.67
N ASP A 456 -16.56 -6.19 -4.49
CA ASP A 456 -15.46 -7.17 -4.45
C ASP A 456 -15.63 -8.17 -3.30
N GLN A 457 -16.11 -7.73 -2.12
CA GLN A 457 -16.41 -8.62 -1.00
C GLN A 457 -17.52 -9.61 -1.32
N VAL A 458 -18.56 -9.18 -2.03
CA VAL A 458 -19.66 -10.09 -2.47
C VAL A 458 -19.13 -11.10 -3.48
N LEU A 459 -18.37 -10.67 -4.47
CA LEU A 459 -17.78 -11.56 -5.48
C LEU A 459 -16.82 -12.57 -4.85
N ASN A 460 -15.93 -12.13 -3.96
CA ASN A 460 -15.04 -13.01 -3.19
C ASN A 460 -15.80 -14.04 -2.37
N THR A 461 -16.92 -13.65 -1.77
CA THR A 461 -17.78 -14.57 -1.00
C THR A 461 -18.40 -15.62 -1.91
N LEU A 462 -18.87 -15.23 -3.10
CA LEU A 462 -19.44 -16.14 -4.08
C LEU A 462 -18.37 -17.10 -4.65
N ALA A 463 -17.20 -16.60 -4.98
CA ALA A 463 -16.07 -17.39 -5.46
C ALA A 463 -15.60 -18.40 -4.39
N SER A 464 -15.46 -17.96 -3.15
CA SER A 464 -15.12 -18.83 -2.02
C SER A 464 -16.14 -19.93 -1.76
N LYS A 465 -17.44 -19.63 -1.89
CA LYS A 465 -18.50 -20.64 -1.79
C LYS A 465 -18.42 -21.65 -2.94
N ALA A 466 -18.20 -21.19 -4.17
CA ALA A 466 -18.04 -22.08 -5.33
C ALA A 466 -16.82 -23.00 -5.17
N LEU A 467 -15.68 -22.46 -4.72
CA LEU A 467 -14.47 -23.21 -4.43
C LEU A 467 -14.69 -24.23 -3.29
N LEU A 468 -15.38 -23.82 -2.23
CA LEU A 468 -15.71 -24.73 -1.11
C LEU A 468 -16.55 -25.91 -1.58
N ILE A 469 -17.56 -25.67 -2.42
CA ILE A 469 -18.42 -26.71 -3.00
C ILE A 469 -17.57 -27.63 -3.88
N ALA A 470 -16.69 -27.09 -4.73
CA ALA A 470 -15.82 -27.87 -5.58
C ALA A 470 -14.87 -28.78 -4.76
N LYS A 471 -14.17 -28.21 -3.76
CA LYS A 471 -13.25 -28.95 -2.89
C LYS A 471 -13.93 -29.98 -2.00
N ARG A 472 -15.17 -29.76 -1.61
CA ARG A 472 -15.95 -30.68 -0.76
C ARG A 472 -16.08 -32.08 -1.37
N TYR A 473 -16.24 -32.17 -2.71
CA TYR A 473 -16.47 -33.40 -3.44
C TYR A 473 -15.34 -33.74 -4.42
N GLU A 474 -14.16 -33.15 -4.25
CA GLU A 474 -12.99 -33.36 -5.12
C GLU A 474 -12.49 -34.81 -5.07
N GLN A 475 -12.61 -35.46 -3.91
CA GLN A 475 -12.17 -36.83 -3.67
C GLN A 475 -13.28 -37.69 -3.10
N THR A 476 -13.41 -38.88 -3.66
CA THR A 476 -14.30 -39.90 -3.07
C THR A 476 -13.69 -40.52 -1.83
N LEU A 477 -14.55 -41.10 -0.99
CA LEU A 477 -14.13 -41.82 0.20
C LEU A 477 -13.13 -42.94 -0.14
N LYS A 478 -13.35 -43.65 -1.24
CA LYS A 478 -12.48 -44.71 -1.74
C LYS A 478 -11.10 -44.18 -2.10
N GLU A 479 -11.01 -43.06 -2.81
CA GLU A 479 -9.73 -42.43 -3.15
C GLU A 479 -8.96 -41.95 -1.93
N ILE A 480 -9.65 -41.43 -0.91
CA ILE A 480 -9.04 -41.05 0.35
C ILE A 480 -8.50 -42.25 1.11
N GLU A 481 -9.25 -43.36 1.15
CA GLU A 481 -8.82 -44.63 1.77
C GLU A 481 -7.59 -45.20 1.07
N GLU A 482 -7.58 -45.22 -0.26
CA GLU A 482 -6.44 -45.67 -1.08
C GLU A 482 -5.18 -44.82 -0.82
N LYS A 483 -5.31 -43.50 -0.83
CA LYS A 483 -4.19 -42.57 -0.51
C LYS A 483 -3.70 -42.73 0.92
N THR A 484 -4.60 -42.92 1.87
CA THR A 484 -4.25 -43.14 3.29
C THR A 484 -3.47 -44.45 3.45
N SER A 485 -3.90 -45.53 2.80
CA SER A 485 -3.23 -46.82 2.82
C SER A 485 -1.84 -46.74 2.18
N ALA A 486 -1.71 -46.05 1.04
CA ALA A 486 -0.44 -45.81 0.38
C ALA A 486 0.52 -45.02 1.26
N SER A 487 0.05 -43.91 1.88
CA SER A 487 0.83 -43.08 2.79
C SER A 487 1.28 -43.88 4.03
N LYS A 488 0.41 -44.70 4.62
CA LYS A 488 0.73 -45.59 5.75
C LYS A 488 1.83 -46.58 5.38
N THR A 489 1.76 -47.15 4.17
CA THR A 489 2.79 -48.07 3.66
C THR A 489 4.14 -47.36 3.45
N ALA A 490 4.12 -46.13 2.91
CA ALA A 490 5.32 -45.34 2.69
C ALA A 490 5.99 -44.95 4.03
N VAL A 491 5.20 -44.52 5.02
CA VAL A 491 5.70 -44.18 6.37
C VAL A 491 6.31 -45.44 7.04
N LYS A 492 5.63 -46.58 6.94
CA LYS A 492 6.14 -47.86 7.45
C LYS A 492 7.52 -48.21 6.84
N ALA A 493 7.62 -48.12 5.52
CA ALA A 493 8.86 -48.41 4.81
C ALA A 493 10.00 -47.41 5.16
N ALA A 494 9.65 -46.15 5.44
CA ALA A 494 10.61 -45.15 5.91
C ALA A 494 11.11 -45.44 7.30
N LEU A 495 10.22 -45.80 8.24
CA LEU A 495 10.55 -46.16 9.60
C LEU A 495 11.41 -47.44 9.66
N GLU A 496 11.09 -48.46 8.85
CA GLU A 496 11.90 -49.67 8.74
C GLU A 496 13.34 -49.38 8.26
N ARG A 497 13.49 -48.47 7.27
CA ARG A 497 14.82 -47.98 6.86
C ARG A 497 15.60 -47.26 7.91
N MET A 498 14.91 -46.58 8.84
CA MET A 498 15.50 -45.91 10.00
C MET A 498 15.77 -46.86 11.20
N GLY A 499 15.47 -48.18 11.06
CA GLY A 499 15.68 -49.19 12.09
C GLY A 499 14.55 -49.33 13.11
N TYR A 500 13.42 -48.69 12.90
CA TYR A 500 12.23 -48.86 13.73
C TYR A 500 11.38 -50.05 13.24
N LYS A 501 10.88 -50.86 14.17
CA LYS A 501 9.86 -51.87 13.85
C LYS A 501 8.48 -51.32 14.10
N TRP A 502 7.64 -51.41 13.08
CA TRP A 502 6.23 -50.95 13.12
C TRP A 502 5.30 -52.09 13.50
#